data_a040f328e7eff1778bea289a3008a893
#
_entry.id   a040f328e7eff1778bea289a3008a893
#
_cell.length_a   1.000
_cell.length_b   1.000
_cell.length_c   1.000
_cell.angle_alpha   90.00
_cell.angle_beta   90.00
_cell.angle_gamma   90.00
#
_symmetry.space_group_name_H-M   'P 1'
#
loop_
_entity.id
_entity.type
_entity.pdbx_description
1 polymer ?
#
loop_
_entity_poly.entity_id
_entity_poly.type
_entity_poly.pdbx_seq_one_letter_code
_entity_poly.pdbx_strand_id
1 'polypeptide(L)'
;MRVLLPGSNRKPYTIYRVLKPIDNVAASKIMPLFGEIGLGIQYELPKSIKSYRIWASGRGENRKMLKINELNSYLKNKGVPEDSYSINEVNDESLCIVEENKKWHIFYSERGLRTEEYCCQDVHLAILYFINRLSKMLKFSFE
;
A
#
# COMPACT_ATOMS: atom_id res chain seq x y z
N MET A 1 -15.13 9.06 21.85
CA MET A 1 -15.51 8.27 20.68
C MET A 1 -16.29 9.16 19.72
N ARG A 2 -15.90 9.28 18.45
CA ARG A 2 -16.55 10.18 17.50
C ARG A 2 -17.20 9.36 16.40
N VAL A 3 -18.52 9.31 16.40
CA VAL A 3 -19.28 8.91 15.22
C VAL A 3 -19.24 10.10 14.26
N LEU A 4 -18.97 9.83 12.99
CA LEU A 4 -18.95 10.87 11.99
C LEU A 4 -20.36 11.46 11.80
N LEU A 5 -20.48 12.76 11.83
CA LEU A 5 -21.74 13.45 11.57
C LEU A 5 -22.22 13.17 10.15
N PRO A 6 -23.57 13.18 9.89
CA PRO A 6 -24.10 13.08 8.55
C PRO A 6 -23.41 14.05 7.59
N GLY A 7 -22.99 13.56 6.42
CA GLY A 7 -22.25 14.35 5.42
C GLY A 7 -20.73 14.41 5.62
N SER A 8 -20.17 13.86 6.68
CA SER A 8 -18.71 13.81 6.88
C SER A 8 -18.00 12.85 5.89
N ASN A 9 -18.72 11.93 5.23
CA ASN A 9 -18.24 11.12 4.14
C ASN A 9 -17.82 11.93 2.89
N ARG A 10 -18.21 13.21 2.81
CA ARG A 10 -17.79 14.14 1.76
C ARG A 10 -16.45 14.82 2.05
N LYS A 11 -15.94 14.70 3.29
CA LYS A 11 -14.65 15.26 3.66
C LYS A 11 -13.53 14.31 3.20
N PRO A 12 -12.44 14.83 2.63
CA PRO A 12 -11.30 14.02 2.27
C PRO A 12 -10.75 13.36 3.55
N TYR A 13 -10.52 12.06 3.48
CA TYR A 13 -9.84 11.32 4.54
C TYR A 13 -8.49 10.82 4.04
N THR A 14 -7.56 10.68 4.94
CA THR A 14 -6.23 10.18 4.62
C THR A 14 -6.12 8.73 5.09
N ILE A 15 -5.75 7.85 4.18
CA ILE A 15 -5.45 6.46 4.50
C ILE A 15 -3.98 6.36 4.85
N TYR A 16 -3.69 5.76 5.99
CA TYR A 16 -2.33 5.51 6.47
C TYR A 16 -2.03 4.03 6.47
N ARG A 17 -0.85 3.66 6.00
CA ARG A 17 -0.33 2.31 6.14
C ARG A 17 0.75 2.30 7.22
N VAL A 18 0.58 1.43 8.20
CA VAL A 18 1.59 1.21 9.24
C VAL A 18 2.74 0.39 8.65
N LEU A 19 3.95 0.94 8.65
CA LEU A 19 5.15 0.30 8.09
C LEU A 19 5.94 -0.48 9.14
N LYS A 20 5.78 -0.14 10.42
CA LYS A 20 6.39 -0.86 11.55
C LYS A 20 5.33 -1.06 12.64
N PRO A 21 5.40 -2.13 13.41
CA PRO A 21 4.51 -2.31 14.56
C PRO A 21 4.50 -1.07 15.45
N ILE A 22 3.32 -0.70 15.93
CA ILE A 22 3.15 0.39 16.89
C ILE A 22 2.72 -0.25 18.21
N ASP A 23 3.55 -0.12 19.23
CA ASP A 23 3.26 -0.63 20.55
C ASP A 23 2.28 0.28 21.30
N ASN A 24 1.58 -0.28 22.26
CA ASN A 24 0.64 0.43 23.14
C ASN A 24 -0.51 1.14 22.39
N VAL A 25 -1.02 0.54 21.34
CA VAL A 25 -2.21 1.01 20.63
C VAL A 25 -3.45 0.55 21.37
N ALA A 26 -4.26 1.49 21.85
CA ALA A 26 -5.56 1.17 22.42
C ALA A 26 -6.57 0.92 21.29
N ALA A 27 -7.33 -0.15 21.40
CA ALA A 27 -8.41 -0.48 20.46
C ALA A 27 -9.76 -0.48 21.19
N SER A 28 -10.74 0.18 20.61
CA SER A 28 -12.11 0.22 21.12
C SER A 28 -13.14 0.00 20.03
N LYS A 29 -14.25 -0.64 20.38
CA LYS A 29 -15.39 -0.74 19.47
C LYS A 29 -16.09 0.61 19.34
N ILE A 30 -16.44 0.97 18.10
CA ILE A 30 -17.26 2.15 17.84
C ILE A 30 -18.70 1.81 18.27
N MET A 31 -19.26 2.58 19.22
CA MET A 31 -20.65 2.40 19.63
C MET A 31 -21.59 3.00 18.56
N PRO A 32 -22.78 2.40 18.38
CA PRO A 32 -23.81 2.98 17.53
C PRO A 32 -24.22 4.37 18.06
N LEU A 33 -24.32 5.33 17.18
CA LEU A 33 -24.81 6.66 17.50
C LEU A 33 -25.51 7.28 16.28
N PHE A 34 -26.53 8.09 16.50
CA PHE A 34 -27.33 8.73 15.45
C PHE A 34 -27.98 7.77 14.45
N GLY A 35 -28.37 6.57 14.88
CA GLY A 35 -29.01 5.57 14.02
C GLY A 35 -28.06 4.79 13.10
N GLU A 36 -26.76 5.07 13.19
CA GLU A 36 -25.73 4.36 12.41
C GLU A 36 -25.18 3.14 13.18
N ILE A 37 -24.93 2.07 12.45
CA ILE A 37 -24.36 0.84 13.03
C ILE A 37 -22.86 1.03 13.26
N GLY A 38 -22.46 1.16 14.52
CA GLY A 38 -21.07 1.31 14.92
C GLY A 38 -20.36 -0.05 15.03
N LEU A 39 -20.11 -0.75 13.93
CA LEU A 39 -19.45 -2.06 13.94
C LEU A 39 -17.92 -2.01 13.79
N GLY A 40 -17.35 -0.84 13.63
CA GLY A 40 -15.90 -0.65 13.42
C GLY A 40 -15.08 -0.74 14.71
N ILE A 41 -13.78 -0.91 14.53
CA ILE A 41 -12.78 -0.78 15.60
C ILE A 41 -12.07 0.56 15.43
N GLN A 42 -12.01 1.35 16.49
CA GLN A 42 -11.23 2.57 16.55
C GLN A 42 -9.90 2.28 17.27
N TYR A 43 -8.82 2.79 16.69
CA TYR A 43 -7.50 2.69 17.29
C TYR A 43 -7.05 4.07 17.77
N GLU A 44 -6.57 4.14 19.00
CA GLU A 44 -5.96 5.34 19.56
C GLU A 44 -4.45 5.15 19.63
N LEU A 45 -3.73 6.04 18.95
CA LEU A 45 -2.28 5.99 18.89
C LEU A 45 -1.68 6.75 20.08
N PRO A 46 -0.64 6.22 20.75
CA PRO A 46 -0.01 6.87 21.90
C PRO A 46 0.74 8.17 21.54
N LYS A 47 1.02 8.40 20.27
CA LYS A 47 1.67 9.60 19.74
C LYS A 47 0.97 10.10 18.48
N SER A 48 1.26 11.33 18.07
CA SER A 48 0.77 11.87 16.81
C SER A 48 1.22 11.00 15.63
N ILE A 49 0.34 10.85 14.63
CA ILE A 49 0.62 10.11 13.39
C ILE A 49 1.94 10.53 12.74
N LYS A 50 2.30 11.82 12.81
CA LYS A 50 3.57 12.34 12.28
C LYS A 50 4.83 11.76 12.94
N SER A 51 4.70 11.21 14.15
CA SER A 51 5.81 10.60 14.89
C SER A 51 6.10 9.16 14.48
N TYR A 52 5.24 8.56 13.67
CA TYR A 52 5.40 7.19 13.22
C TYR A 52 5.88 7.15 11.77
N ARG A 53 6.65 6.14 11.41
CA ARG A 53 6.91 5.82 10.02
C ARG A 53 5.66 5.18 9.42
N ILE A 54 4.77 6.02 8.92
CA ILE A 54 3.53 5.63 8.28
C ILE A 54 3.51 6.18 6.87
N TRP A 55 3.01 5.39 5.96
CA TRP A 55 2.72 5.87 4.62
C TRP A 55 1.30 6.46 4.59
N ALA A 56 1.15 7.65 4.03
CA ALA A 56 -0.15 8.30 3.87
C ALA A 56 -0.47 8.42 2.39
N SER A 57 -1.61 7.88 1.98
CA SER A 57 -2.21 8.21 0.70
C SER A 57 -3.11 9.44 0.88
N GLY A 58 -2.66 10.60 0.45
CA GLY A 58 -3.46 11.80 0.50
C GLY A 58 -2.65 13.08 0.55
N ARG A 59 -3.12 14.09 -0.17
CA ARG A 59 -2.52 15.38 -0.42
C ARG A 59 -1.74 15.96 0.78
N GLY A 60 -0.43 16.17 0.59
CA GLY A 60 0.33 17.07 1.41
C GLY A 60 1.58 16.45 2.01
N GLU A 61 2.59 16.39 1.25
CA GLU A 61 3.98 16.74 1.45
C GLU A 61 4.83 16.10 0.36
N ASN A 62 5.67 16.89 -0.26
CA ASN A 62 6.53 16.59 -1.41
C ASN A 62 7.51 15.42 -1.18
N ARG A 63 7.01 14.20 -0.95
CA ARG A 63 7.76 13.03 -1.38
C ARG A 63 7.28 12.72 -2.79
N LYS A 64 8.15 12.99 -3.76
CA LYS A 64 7.94 12.65 -5.16
C LYS A 64 7.42 11.21 -5.21
N MET A 65 6.11 11.07 -5.47
CA MET A 65 5.48 9.75 -5.58
C MET A 65 6.10 9.07 -6.78
N LEU A 66 6.64 7.90 -6.57
CA LEU A 66 7.24 7.11 -7.65
C LEU A 66 6.14 6.75 -8.64
N LYS A 67 6.32 7.16 -9.90
CA LYS A 67 5.42 6.82 -10.99
C LYS A 67 5.81 5.46 -11.58
N ILE A 68 4.86 4.78 -12.21
CA ILE A 68 5.12 3.45 -12.79
C ILE A 68 6.23 3.48 -13.85
N ASN A 69 6.31 4.54 -14.65
CA ASN A 69 7.36 4.73 -15.64
C ASN A 69 8.75 5.06 -15.03
N GLU A 70 8.80 5.51 -13.80
CA GLU A 70 10.04 5.78 -13.05
C GLU A 70 10.48 4.54 -12.24
N LEU A 71 9.59 3.56 -12.04
CA LEU A 71 9.82 2.39 -11.19
C LEU A 71 11.02 1.57 -11.67
N ASN A 72 11.13 1.33 -12.98
CA ASN A 72 12.26 0.57 -13.54
C ASN A 72 13.61 1.24 -13.24
N SER A 73 13.70 2.56 -13.51
CA SER A 73 14.92 3.33 -13.21
C SER A 73 15.25 3.34 -11.70
N TYR A 74 14.23 3.41 -10.87
CA TYR A 74 14.39 3.34 -9.42
C TYR A 74 14.96 2.00 -8.97
N LEU A 75 14.44 0.87 -9.47
CA LEU A 75 14.89 -0.48 -9.12
C LEU A 75 16.33 -0.73 -9.62
N LYS A 76 16.65 -0.32 -10.84
CA LYS A 76 18.02 -0.39 -11.40
C LYS A 76 19.01 0.40 -10.54
N ASN A 77 18.67 1.63 -10.16
CA ASN A 77 19.54 2.47 -9.31
C ASN A 77 19.74 1.86 -7.90
N LYS A 78 18.81 1.04 -7.44
CA LYS A 78 18.93 0.29 -6.18
C LYS A 78 19.69 -1.03 -6.34
N GLY A 79 20.09 -1.41 -7.54
CA GLY A 79 20.83 -2.64 -7.80
C GLY A 79 19.97 -3.90 -7.75
N VAL A 80 18.66 -3.78 -7.99
CA VAL A 80 17.76 -4.93 -8.08
C VAL A 80 18.02 -5.68 -9.39
N PRO A 81 18.20 -7.03 -9.38
CA PRO A 81 18.40 -7.82 -10.60
C PRO A 81 17.19 -7.65 -11.54
N GLU A 82 17.45 -7.39 -12.83
CA GLU A 82 16.41 -7.13 -13.82
C GLU A 82 15.57 -8.36 -14.17
N ASP A 83 16.09 -9.54 -13.97
CA ASP A 83 15.42 -10.83 -14.17
C ASP A 83 14.43 -11.17 -13.05
N SER A 84 14.54 -10.52 -11.89
CA SER A 84 13.69 -10.79 -10.74
C SER A 84 12.31 -10.11 -10.81
N TYR A 85 12.11 -9.16 -11.73
CA TYR A 85 10.86 -8.40 -11.84
C TYR A 85 10.51 -8.02 -13.29
N SER A 86 9.23 -7.75 -13.51
CA SER A 86 8.71 -7.24 -14.79
C SER A 86 7.65 -6.16 -14.57
N ILE A 87 7.67 -5.12 -15.40
CA ILE A 87 6.77 -3.96 -15.31
C ILE A 87 6.05 -3.81 -16.64
N ASN A 88 4.71 -3.82 -16.61
CA ASN A 88 3.81 -3.79 -17.76
C ASN A 88 3.95 -4.98 -18.72
N GLU A 89 4.73 -5.97 -18.37
CA GLU A 89 4.93 -7.21 -19.12
C GLU A 89 4.87 -8.40 -18.16
N VAL A 90 4.61 -9.59 -18.70
CA VAL A 90 4.61 -10.82 -17.92
C VAL A 90 5.82 -11.65 -18.36
N ASN A 91 6.83 -11.68 -17.51
CA ASN A 91 7.99 -12.54 -17.71
C ASN A 91 7.92 -13.72 -16.74
N ASP A 92 8.38 -14.87 -17.19
CA ASP A 92 8.41 -16.06 -16.35
C ASP A 92 9.49 -15.96 -15.26
N GLU A 93 9.26 -16.63 -14.14
CA GLU A 93 10.14 -16.64 -12.96
C GLU A 93 10.43 -15.23 -12.38
N SER A 94 9.48 -14.31 -12.52
CA SER A 94 9.61 -12.93 -12.05
C SER A 94 8.38 -12.40 -11.32
N LEU A 95 8.59 -11.38 -10.49
CA LEU A 95 7.49 -10.64 -9.89
C LEU A 95 6.99 -9.60 -10.90
N CYS A 96 5.74 -9.75 -11.33
CA CYS A 96 5.12 -8.90 -12.34
C CYS A 96 4.20 -7.84 -11.71
N ILE A 97 4.21 -6.64 -12.29
CA ILE A 97 3.22 -5.60 -12.05
C ILE A 97 2.67 -5.14 -13.40
N VAL A 98 1.38 -5.37 -13.64
CA VAL A 98 0.71 -5.07 -14.91
C VAL A 98 -0.62 -4.37 -14.71
N GLU A 99 -1.02 -3.54 -15.66
CA GLU A 99 -2.35 -2.94 -15.68
C GLU A 99 -3.27 -3.75 -16.58
N GLU A 100 -4.34 -4.32 -16.02
CA GLU A 100 -5.38 -5.03 -16.75
C GLU A 100 -6.76 -4.52 -16.31
N ASN A 101 -7.63 -4.19 -17.27
CA ASN A 101 -8.99 -3.70 -16.98
C ASN A 101 -9.07 -2.52 -16.00
N LYS A 102 -8.16 -1.56 -16.09
CA LYS A 102 -8.03 -0.39 -15.19
C LYS A 102 -7.75 -0.77 -13.73
N LYS A 103 -7.15 -1.92 -13.52
CA LYS A 103 -6.66 -2.38 -12.22
C LYS A 103 -5.21 -2.81 -12.34
N TRP A 104 -4.47 -2.62 -11.31
CA TRP A 104 -3.09 -3.09 -11.20
C TRP A 104 -3.07 -4.47 -10.57
N HIS A 105 -2.42 -5.40 -11.25
CA HIS A 105 -2.22 -6.77 -10.82
C HIS A 105 -0.75 -7.00 -10.49
N ILE A 106 -0.49 -7.52 -9.31
CA ILE A 106 0.85 -7.87 -8.85
C ILE A 106 0.84 -9.36 -8.51
N PHE A 107 1.66 -10.13 -9.20
CA PHE A 107 1.74 -11.58 -9.03
C PHE A 107 3.15 -12.09 -9.35
N TYR A 108 3.49 -13.25 -8.84
CA TYR A 108 4.66 -13.96 -9.29
C TYR A 108 4.26 -14.87 -10.46
N SER A 109 5.00 -14.80 -11.55
CA SER A 109 4.79 -15.65 -12.72
C SER A 109 5.77 -16.81 -12.67
N GLU A 110 5.26 -18.04 -12.73
CA GLU A 110 6.05 -19.23 -12.77
C GLU A 110 5.40 -20.24 -13.72
N ARG A 111 6.12 -20.65 -14.78
CA ARG A 111 5.66 -21.63 -15.78
C ARG A 111 4.30 -21.25 -16.40
N GLY A 112 4.10 -19.96 -16.65
CA GLY A 112 2.84 -19.43 -17.19
C GLY A 112 1.68 -19.35 -16.19
N LEU A 113 1.90 -19.67 -14.93
CA LEU A 113 0.90 -19.53 -13.87
C LEU A 113 1.14 -18.26 -13.04
N ARG A 114 0.05 -17.63 -12.64
CA ARG A 114 0.07 -16.49 -11.70
C ARG A 114 -0.12 -17.01 -10.29
N THR A 115 0.81 -16.71 -9.41
CA THR A 115 0.73 -17.10 -8.00
C THR A 115 0.68 -15.89 -7.09
N GLU A 116 -0.05 -16.01 -5.98
CA GLU A 116 -0.19 -14.95 -4.96
C GLU A 116 -0.59 -13.60 -5.55
N GLU A 117 -1.59 -13.57 -6.40
CA GLU A 117 -2.05 -12.35 -7.06
C GLU A 117 -2.68 -11.36 -6.08
N TYR A 118 -2.26 -10.11 -6.18
CA TYR A 118 -2.87 -8.97 -5.51
C TYR A 118 -3.34 -7.97 -6.55
N CYS A 119 -4.57 -7.46 -6.42
CA CYS A 119 -5.06 -6.45 -7.34
C CYS A 119 -5.62 -5.22 -6.60
N CYS A 120 -5.39 -4.03 -7.20
CA CYS A 120 -5.91 -2.76 -6.70
C CYS A 120 -6.11 -1.76 -7.84
N GLN A 121 -6.88 -0.69 -7.58
CA GLN A 121 -7.10 0.38 -8.56
C GLN A 121 -6.07 1.50 -8.46
N ASP A 122 -5.44 1.66 -7.30
CA ASP A 122 -4.49 2.73 -7.04
C ASP A 122 -3.07 2.28 -7.43
N VAL A 123 -2.49 2.96 -8.42
CA VAL A 123 -1.13 2.68 -8.91
C VAL A 123 -0.06 2.83 -7.81
N HIS A 124 -0.24 3.77 -6.89
CA HIS A 124 0.75 3.99 -5.83
C HIS A 124 0.72 2.87 -4.80
N LEU A 125 -0.47 2.36 -4.47
CA LEU A 125 -0.61 1.16 -3.65
C LEU A 125 0.00 -0.06 -4.34
N ALA A 126 -0.21 -0.19 -5.65
CA ALA A 126 0.38 -1.25 -6.45
C ALA A 126 1.91 -1.22 -6.39
N ILE A 127 2.52 -0.06 -6.64
CA ILE A 127 3.97 0.13 -6.60
C ILE A 127 4.53 -0.19 -5.21
N LEU A 128 3.88 0.27 -4.15
CA LEU A 128 4.32 -0.01 -2.78
C LEU A 128 4.25 -1.49 -2.43
N TYR A 129 3.14 -2.14 -2.79
CA TYR A 129 2.98 -3.57 -2.58
C TYR A 129 4.04 -4.36 -3.36
N PHE A 130 4.27 -3.98 -4.61
CA PHE A 130 5.28 -4.58 -5.48
C PHE A 130 6.69 -4.46 -4.88
N ILE A 131 7.13 -3.25 -4.50
CA ILE A 131 8.44 -3.02 -3.89
C ILE A 131 8.60 -3.83 -2.59
N ASN A 132 7.58 -3.82 -1.73
CA ASN A 132 7.62 -4.55 -0.47
C ASN A 132 7.73 -6.07 -0.68
N ARG A 133 7.02 -6.60 -1.68
CA ARG A 133 7.08 -8.02 -2.01
C ARG A 133 8.43 -8.40 -2.61
N LEU A 134 8.94 -7.57 -3.53
CA LEU A 134 10.26 -7.74 -4.13
C LEU A 134 11.37 -7.70 -3.08
N SER A 135 11.30 -6.77 -2.13
CA SER A 135 12.20 -6.68 -0.99
C SER A 135 12.24 -7.98 -0.17
N LYS A 136 11.07 -8.57 0.09
CA LYS A 136 10.98 -9.83 0.83
C LYS A 136 11.54 -11.01 0.05
N MET A 137 11.25 -11.09 -1.24
CA MET A 137 11.75 -12.16 -2.11
C MET A 137 13.27 -12.16 -2.19
N LEU A 138 13.85 -10.98 -2.40
CA LEU A 138 15.31 -10.84 -2.59
C LEU A 138 16.07 -10.64 -1.28
N LYS A 139 15.37 -10.58 -0.12
CA LYS A 139 15.94 -10.21 1.19
C LYS A 139 16.71 -8.89 1.12
N PHE A 140 16.23 -7.95 0.33
CA PHE A 140 16.84 -6.68 -0.01
C PHE A 140 16.11 -5.53 0.72
N SER A 141 16.86 -4.57 1.28
CA SER A 141 16.30 -3.39 1.93
C SER A 141 16.35 -2.19 0.99
N PHE A 142 15.21 -1.57 0.75
CA PHE A 142 15.07 -0.34 -0.04
C PHE A 142 15.20 0.94 0.83
N GLU A 143 16.02 0.91 1.88
CA GLU A 143 16.26 2.07 2.74
C GLU A 143 16.91 3.24 1.99
#